data_fb304d53d94e4cb3b0033559bbab217b
#
_entry.id   fb304d53d94e4cb3b0033559bbab217b
#
_cell.length_a   1.000
_cell.length_b   1.000
_cell.length_c   1.000
_cell.angle_alpha   90.00
_cell.angle_beta   90.00
_cell.angle_gamma   90.00
#
_symmetry.space_group_name_H-M   'P 1'
#
loop_
_entity.id
_entity.type
_entity.pdbx_description
1 polymer ?
#
loop_
_entity_poly.entity_id
_entity_poly.type
_entity_poly.pdbx_seq_one_letter_code
_entity_poly.pdbx_strand_id
1 'polypeptide(L)'
;MLNLADKISDIYPNLNKSSKLIADVYFKDSTLFLSKNLQELGAITKTSGASVIRFCRKLGFKGFKDFQIACAQEMPNKQDAMVDTIINTNDEPTSVLYKLQLSLGKNIADIGKTIDHKSLDAAVDLMRSAQQIYVAGEGASGLAAQDLFYKLIRSGKNVNFVQSSHIALEQVANINKEDILIVFSYSGLTQEPLLMAKQAQKNNAKVVAVTRIQDSPLKNMADTVITLPSNEKLLRYGAINSL
;
A
#
# COMPACT_ATOMS: atom_id res chain seq x y z
N MET A 1 10.50 -12.09 19.58
CA MET A 1 9.27 -12.08 20.43
C MET A 1 8.62 -13.44 20.29
N LEU A 2 8.16 -14.05 21.40
CA LEU A 2 7.37 -15.30 21.35
C LEU A 2 6.10 -15.04 20.54
N ASN A 3 5.79 -15.91 19.59
CA ASN A 3 4.53 -15.83 18.82
C ASN A 3 3.32 -16.18 19.72
N LEU A 4 2.11 -15.89 19.28
CA LEU A 4 0.89 -16.14 20.07
C LEU A 4 0.68 -17.61 20.38
N ALA A 5 1.02 -18.49 19.45
CA ALA A 5 0.91 -19.93 19.66
C ALA A 5 1.83 -20.39 20.81
N ASP A 6 3.07 -19.86 20.85
CA ASP A 6 4.01 -20.15 21.95
C ASP A 6 3.47 -19.62 23.29
N LYS A 7 2.98 -18.37 23.33
CA LYS A 7 2.37 -17.80 24.54
C LYS A 7 1.18 -18.59 25.04
N ILE A 8 0.33 -19.09 24.12
CA ILE A 8 -0.82 -19.93 24.49
C ILE A 8 -0.33 -21.28 24.99
N SER A 9 0.69 -21.88 24.35
CA SER A 9 1.27 -23.17 24.77
C SER A 9 1.87 -23.09 26.15
N ASP A 10 2.58 -22.04 26.49
CA ASP A 10 3.21 -21.83 27.80
C ASP A 10 2.21 -21.81 28.94
N ILE A 11 1.03 -21.22 28.76
CA ILE A 11 0.00 -21.12 29.78
C ILE A 11 -1.02 -22.29 29.71
N TYR A 12 -1.02 -23.06 28.62
CA TYR A 12 -2.03 -24.09 28.36
C TYR A 12 -2.23 -25.11 29.51
N PRO A 13 -1.15 -25.63 30.17
CA PRO A 13 -1.31 -26.56 31.30
C PRO A 13 -2.16 -25.96 32.41
N ASN A 14 -2.06 -24.68 32.67
CA ASN A 14 -2.70 -23.93 33.76
C ASN A 14 -4.06 -23.31 33.38
N LEU A 15 -4.55 -23.57 32.17
CA LEU A 15 -5.85 -23.09 31.73
C LEU A 15 -6.99 -23.90 32.30
N ASN A 16 -8.10 -23.24 32.68
CA ASN A 16 -9.35 -23.91 33.01
C ASN A 16 -10.02 -24.48 31.74
N LYS A 17 -11.01 -25.36 31.93
CA LYS A 17 -11.70 -26.11 30.87
C LYS A 17 -12.18 -25.20 29.71
N SER A 18 -12.83 -24.08 30.03
CA SER A 18 -13.31 -23.14 29.00
C SER A 18 -12.18 -22.48 28.22
N SER A 19 -11.09 -22.10 28.89
CA SER A 19 -9.93 -21.47 28.22
C SER A 19 -9.16 -22.50 27.36
N LYS A 20 -9.12 -23.78 27.74
CA LYS A 20 -8.55 -24.86 26.92
C LYS A 20 -9.33 -25.05 25.63
N LEU A 21 -10.67 -25.05 25.68
CA LEU A 21 -11.51 -25.16 24.50
C LEU A 21 -11.26 -23.98 23.52
N ILE A 22 -11.02 -22.77 24.04
CA ILE A 22 -10.70 -21.61 23.22
C ILE A 22 -9.30 -21.76 22.61
N ALA A 23 -8.31 -22.21 23.39
CA ALA A 23 -6.96 -22.46 22.92
C ALA A 23 -6.92 -23.55 21.83
N ASP A 24 -7.68 -24.65 22.03
CA ASP A 24 -7.78 -25.75 21.07
C ASP A 24 -8.32 -25.28 19.71
N VAL A 25 -9.34 -24.42 19.73
CA VAL A 25 -9.87 -23.80 18.50
C VAL A 25 -8.81 -22.89 17.86
N TYR A 26 -8.05 -22.13 18.64
CA TYR A 26 -6.96 -21.30 18.14
C TYR A 26 -5.89 -22.15 17.44
N PHE A 27 -5.43 -23.23 18.07
CA PHE A 27 -4.43 -24.13 17.47
C PHE A 27 -4.94 -24.84 16.21
N LYS A 28 -6.24 -25.13 16.16
CA LYS A 28 -6.86 -25.77 15.00
C LYS A 28 -7.04 -24.79 13.82
N ASP A 29 -7.53 -23.61 14.12
CA ASP A 29 -7.80 -22.57 13.11
C ASP A 29 -7.83 -21.20 13.78
N SER A 30 -6.66 -20.56 13.85
CA SER A 30 -6.50 -19.21 14.39
C SER A 30 -7.20 -18.13 13.55
N THR A 31 -7.57 -18.43 12.28
CA THR A 31 -8.26 -17.52 11.37
C THR A 31 -9.66 -17.16 11.86
N LEU A 32 -10.27 -18.05 12.63
CA LEU A 32 -11.59 -17.83 13.24
C LEU A 32 -11.59 -16.62 14.17
N PHE A 33 -10.45 -16.36 14.85
CA PHE A 33 -10.33 -15.22 15.76
C PHE A 33 -10.27 -13.87 15.04
N LEU A 34 -9.96 -13.85 13.75
CA LEU A 34 -9.98 -12.64 12.93
C LEU A 34 -11.33 -12.42 12.25
N SER A 35 -11.95 -13.48 11.78
CA SER A 35 -13.18 -13.43 10.97
C SER A 35 -14.48 -13.45 11.76
N LYS A 36 -14.45 -13.88 13.02
CA LYS A 36 -15.64 -14.10 13.86
C LYS A 36 -15.76 -13.07 14.97
N ASN A 37 -16.99 -12.70 15.30
CA ASN A 37 -17.28 -11.88 16.47
C ASN A 37 -17.29 -12.72 17.78
N LEU A 38 -17.37 -12.04 18.94
CA LEU A 38 -17.35 -12.70 20.25
C LEU A 38 -18.46 -13.74 20.47
N GLN A 39 -19.65 -13.50 19.92
CA GLN A 39 -20.79 -14.41 20.08
C GLN A 39 -20.58 -15.67 19.22
N GLU A 40 -20.14 -15.49 17.98
CA GLU A 40 -19.82 -16.59 17.07
C GLU A 40 -18.67 -17.44 17.61
N LEU A 41 -17.60 -16.81 18.12
CA LEU A 41 -16.48 -17.54 18.75
C LEU A 41 -16.93 -18.27 20.01
N GLY A 42 -17.79 -17.67 20.82
CA GLY A 42 -18.39 -18.34 21.97
C GLY A 42 -19.11 -19.62 21.56
N ALA A 43 -19.90 -19.56 20.49
CA ALA A 43 -20.60 -20.73 19.95
C ALA A 43 -19.63 -21.80 19.39
N ILE A 44 -18.63 -21.39 18.58
CA ILE A 44 -17.64 -22.30 17.99
C ILE A 44 -16.81 -23.01 19.08
N THR A 45 -16.36 -22.25 20.09
CA THR A 45 -15.55 -22.78 21.20
C THR A 45 -16.38 -23.49 22.27
N LYS A 46 -17.70 -23.56 22.09
CA LYS A 46 -18.65 -24.08 23.12
C LYS A 46 -18.50 -23.38 24.46
N THR A 47 -18.24 -22.06 24.43
CA THR A 47 -18.10 -21.20 25.61
C THR A 47 -18.95 -19.94 25.47
N SER A 48 -18.70 -18.92 26.26
CA SER A 48 -19.35 -17.60 26.12
C SER A 48 -18.37 -16.56 25.61
N GLY A 49 -18.86 -15.50 24.98
CA GLY A 49 -18.03 -14.35 24.58
C GLY A 49 -17.26 -13.74 25.75
N ALA A 50 -17.85 -13.74 26.96
CA ALA A 50 -17.16 -13.33 28.18
C ALA A 50 -15.95 -14.24 28.52
N SER A 51 -16.05 -15.55 28.21
CA SER A 51 -14.94 -16.49 28.40
C SER A 51 -13.81 -16.22 27.39
N VAL A 52 -14.16 -15.85 26.16
CA VAL A 52 -13.17 -15.45 25.15
C VAL A 52 -12.42 -14.19 25.61
N ILE A 53 -13.12 -13.17 26.13
CA ILE A 53 -12.47 -11.97 26.67
C ILE A 53 -11.53 -12.31 27.83
N ARG A 54 -11.97 -13.15 28.77
CA ARG A 54 -11.13 -13.60 29.91
C ARG A 54 -9.89 -14.36 29.44
N PHE A 55 -10.02 -15.19 28.40
CA PHE A 55 -8.89 -15.88 27.79
C PHE A 55 -7.86 -14.89 27.22
N CYS A 56 -8.30 -13.90 26.44
CA CYS A 56 -7.43 -12.87 25.91
C CYS A 56 -6.69 -12.09 27.02
N ARG A 57 -7.41 -11.76 28.12
CA ARG A 57 -6.79 -11.09 29.28
C ARG A 57 -5.75 -11.94 29.99
N LYS A 58 -5.93 -13.26 30.06
CA LYS A 58 -4.92 -14.19 30.62
C LYS A 58 -3.62 -14.21 29.80
N LEU A 59 -3.71 -13.93 28.50
CA LEU A 59 -2.56 -13.80 27.60
C LEU A 59 -1.91 -12.41 27.63
N GLY A 60 -2.42 -11.49 28.50
CA GLY A 60 -1.89 -10.15 28.67
C GLY A 60 -2.51 -9.08 27.77
N PHE A 61 -3.56 -9.42 27.02
CA PHE A 61 -4.26 -8.47 26.15
C PHE A 61 -5.36 -7.71 26.92
N LYS A 62 -5.61 -6.46 26.54
CA LYS A 62 -6.68 -5.63 27.15
C LYS A 62 -8.07 -6.21 26.92
N GLY A 63 -8.26 -6.95 25.82
CA GLY A 63 -9.52 -7.59 25.46
C GLY A 63 -9.42 -8.32 24.13
N PHE A 64 -10.57 -8.70 23.57
CA PHE A 64 -10.63 -9.47 22.34
C PHE A 64 -10.11 -8.72 21.12
N LYS A 65 -10.41 -7.42 20.99
CA LYS A 65 -9.88 -6.60 19.88
C LYS A 65 -8.35 -6.52 19.87
N ASP A 66 -7.76 -6.33 21.05
CA ASP A 66 -6.30 -6.28 21.20
C ASP A 66 -5.65 -7.63 20.82
N PHE A 67 -6.30 -8.74 21.22
CA PHE A 67 -5.90 -10.08 20.81
C PHE A 67 -6.05 -10.32 19.32
N GLN A 68 -7.15 -9.85 18.69
CA GLN A 68 -7.34 -9.93 17.23
C GLN A 68 -6.23 -9.21 16.46
N ILE A 69 -5.81 -8.03 16.94
CA ILE A 69 -4.69 -7.29 16.35
C ILE A 69 -3.41 -8.13 16.40
N ALA A 70 -3.11 -8.73 17.53
CA ALA A 70 -1.93 -9.59 17.67
C ALA A 70 -2.01 -10.84 16.78
N CYS A 71 -3.19 -11.46 16.67
CA CYS A 71 -3.41 -12.58 15.75
C CYS A 71 -3.13 -12.19 14.30
N ALA A 72 -3.59 -11.01 13.88
CA ALA A 72 -3.38 -10.54 12.51
C ALA A 72 -1.91 -10.24 12.19
N GLN A 73 -1.15 -9.76 13.18
CA GLN A 73 0.28 -9.48 13.01
C GLN A 73 1.14 -10.74 12.82
N GLU A 74 0.69 -11.89 13.32
CA GLU A 74 1.45 -13.14 13.25
C GLU A 74 1.16 -14.00 12.02
N MET A 75 0.09 -13.69 11.27
CA MET A 75 -0.30 -14.49 10.12
C MET A 75 0.17 -13.89 8.79
N PRO A 76 1.21 -14.43 8.17
CA PRO A 76 1.57 -13.98 6.82
C PRO A 76 0.57 -14.50 5.78
N ASN A 77 -0.06 -13.58 5.07
CA ASN A 77 -0.59 -13.74 3.69
C ASN A 77 -1.87 -14.53 3.39
N LYS A 78 -2.68 -15.04 4.32
CA LYS A 78 -4.00 -15.61 3.92
C LYS A 78 -5.24 -14.83 4.35
N GLN A 79 -5.11 -13.78 5.16
CA GLN A 79 -6.24 -13.15 5.85
C GLN A 79 -6.53 -11.70 5.52
N ASP A 80 -5.69 -11.03 4.74
CA ASP A 80 -5.95 -9.68 4.25
C ASP A 80 -7.24 -9.57 3.41
N ALA A 81 -7.76 -10.71 2.96
CA ALA A 81 -8.99 -10.77 2.16
C ALA A 81 -10.28 -10.66 3.00
N MET A 82 -10.25 -10.84 4.33
CA MET A 82 -11.45 -10.90 5.17
C MET A 82 -11.60 -9.75 6.16
N VAL A 83 -10.58 -8.94 6.41
CA VAL A 83 -10.69 -7.76 7.27
C VAL A 83 -11.22 -6.59 6.44
N ASP A 84 -12.34 -6.01 6.88
CA ASP A 84 -12.83 -4.77 6.27
C ASP A 84 -11.83 -3.64 6.53
N THR A 85 -11.07 -3.28 5.49
CA THR A 85 -10.10 -2.18 5.52
C THR A 85 -10.74 -0.81 5.31
N ILE A 86 -12.09 -0.75 5.16
CA ILE A 86 -12.80 0.51 5.05
C ILE A 86 -12.79 1.20 6.42
N ILE A 87 -12.27 2.42 6.45
CA ILE A 87 -12.29 3.26 7.64
C ILE A 87 -13.68 3.90 7.73
N ASN A 88 -14.31 3.75 8.88
CA ASN A 88 -15.62 4.31 9.17
C ASN A 88 -15.51 5.46 10.20
N THR A 89 -16.46 6.36 10.20
CA THR A 89 -16.50 7.53 11.11
C THR A 89 -16.53 7.14 12.59
N ASN A 90 -17.02 5.95 12.92
CA ASN A 90 -17.12 5.42 14.28
C ASN A 90 -15.96 4.51 14.68
N ASP A 91 -14.93 4.40 13.85
CA ASP A 91 -13.75 3.60 14.20
C ASP A 91 -12.92 4.30 15.29
N GLU A 92 -12.54 3.52 16.30
CA GLU A 92 -11.58 3.97 17.30
C GLU A 92 -10.20 4.22 16.64
N PRO A 93 -9.38 5.18 17.12
CA PRO A 93 -8.08 5.50 16.53
C PRO A 93 -7.17 4.29 16.34
N THR A 94 -7.18 3.35 17.29
CA THR A 94 -6.41 2.09 17.20
C THR A 94 -6.89 1.19 16.06
N SER A 95 -8.21 1.15 15.82
CA SER A 95 -8.80 0.41 14.69
C SER A 95 -8.44 1.05 13.36
N VAL A 96 -8.44 2.39 13.30
CA VAL A 96 -8.00 3.14 12.10
C VAL A 96 -6.56 2.81 11.77
N LEU A 97 -5.66 2.90 12.75
CA LEU A 97 -4.24 2.56 12.57
C LEU A 97 -4.06 1.14 12.03
N TYR A 98 -4.76 0.18 12.61
CA TYR A 98 -4.69 -1.22 12.18
C TYR A 98 -5.19 -1.42 10.74
N LYS A 99 -6.35 -0.82 10.39
CA LYS A 99 -6.89 -0.86 9.02
C LYS A 99 -5.94 -0.22 8.00
N LEU A 100 -5.28 0.88 8.39
CA LEU A 100 -4.25 1.51 7.57
C LEU A 100 -3.04 0.58 7.37
N GLN A 101 -2.51 -0.02 8.43
CA GLN A 101 -1.38 -0.96 8.34
C GLN A 101 -1.70 -2.13 7.38
N LEU A 102 -2.88 -2.73 7.51
CA LEU A 102 -3.30 -3.81 6.61
C LEU A 102 -3.43 -3.34 5.16
N SER A 103 -4.06 -2.18 4.95
CA SER A 103 -4.25 -1.60 3.62
C SER A 103 -2.91 -1.28 2.96
N LEU A 104 -2.00 -0.63 3.68
CA LEU A 104 -0.67 -0.27 3.18
C LEU A 104 0.18 -1.52 2.91
N GLY A 105 0.18 -2.50 3.83
CA GLY A 105 0.91 -3.75 3.65
C GLY A 105 0.43 -4.52 2.41
N LYS A 106 -0.89 -4.58 2.19
CA LYS A 106 -1.47 -5.16 0.99
C LYS A 106 -1.06 -4.40 -0.28
N ASN A 107 -1.12 -3.08 -0.25
CA ASN A 107 -0.72 -2.24 -1.39
C ASN A 107 0.74 -2.48 -1.78
N ILE A 108 1.66 -2.54 -0.80
CA ILE A 108 3.07 -2.84 -1.05
C ILE A 108 3.25 -4.24 -1.68
N ALA A 109 2.56 -5.25 -1.13
CA ALA A 109 2.62 -6.61 -1.67
C ALA A 109 2.05 -6.70 -3.10
N ASP A 110 1.00 -5.94 -3.41
CA ASP A 110 0.37 -5.91 -4.72
C ASP A 110 1.21 -5.13 -5.75
N ILE A 111 1.99 -4.11 -5.34
CA ILE A 111 2.98 -3.44 -6.20
C ILE A 111 3.95 -4.47 -6.79
N GLY A 112 4.55 -5.32 -5.96
CA GLY A 112 5.49 -6.35 -6.41
C GLY A 112 4.92 -7.37 -7.40
N LYS A 113 3.58 -7.53 -7.42
CA LYS A 113 2.87 -8.41 -8.38
C LYS A 113 2.47 -7.69 -9.66
N THR A 114 2.32 -6.37 -9.60
CA THR A 114 1.74 -5.56 -10.67
C THR A 114 2.81 -4.94 -11.56
N ILE A 115 3.97 -4.60 -10.99
CA ILE A 115 5.08 -4.03 -11.76
C ILE A 115 5.71 -5.10 -12.65
N ASP A 116 5.75 -4.82 -13.96
CA ASP A 116 6.51 -5.60 -14.91
C ASP A 116 8.01 -5.29 -14.77
N HIS A 117 8.82 -6.32 -14.53
CA HIS A 117 10.27 -6.16 -14.36
C HIS A 117 10.96 -5.54 -15.58
N LYS A 118 10.51 -5.89 -16.79
CA LYS A 118 11.09 -5.31 -18.04
C LYS A 118 10.82 -3.83 -18.14
N SER A 119 9.61 -3.40 -17.79
CA SER A 119 9.26 -1.97 -17.74
C SER A 119 10.06 -1.22 -16.69
N LEU A 120 10.30 -1.85 -15.54
CA LEU A 120 11.14 -1.25 -14.49
C LEU A 120 12.59 -1.10 -14.95
N ASP A 121 13.17 -2.15 -15.53
CA ASP A 121 14.54 -2.11 -16.08
C ASP A 121 14.66 -1.04 -17.17
N ALA A 122 13.71 -0.98 -18.10
CA ALA A 122 13.67 0.05 -19.15
C ALA A 122 13.59 1.48 -18.58
N ALA A 123 12.77 1.70 -17.54
CA ALA A 123 12.71 3.00 -16.88
C ALA A 123 14.04 3.37 -16.21
N VAL A 124 14.71 2.42 -15.56
CA VAL A 124 16.02 2.62 -14.95
C VAL A 124 17.07 2.95 -16.00
N ASP A 125 17.09 2.25 -17.14
CA ASP A 125 18.04 2.50 -18.22
C ASP A 125 17.83 3.89 -18.85
N LEU A 126 16.58 4.30 -19.05
CA LEU A 126 16.24 5.66 -19.49
C LEU A 126 16.74 6.70 -18.49
N MET A 127 16.52 6.50 -17.18
CA MET A 127 17.05 7.43 -16.15
C MET A 127 18.58 7.46 -16.09
N ARG A 128 19.24 6.36 -16.40
CA ARG A 128 20.72 6.30 -16.42
C ARG A 128 21.30 7.09 -17.59
N SER A 129 20.71 6.98 -18.77
CA SER A 129 21.21 7.56 -20.02
C SER A 129 20.81 9.02 -20.23
N ALA A 130 19.76 9.50 -19.55
CA ALA A 130 19.25 10.85 -19.74
C ALA A 130 20.25 11.94 -19.33
N GLN A 131 20.34 12.99 -20.14
CA GLN A 131 21.08 14.20 -19.78
C GLN A 131 20.35 15.00 -18.69
N GLN A 132 19.04 15.13 -18.85
CA GLN A 132 18.15 15.80 -17.90
C GLN A 132 16.92 14.94 -17.65
N ILE A 133 16.52 14.82 -16.39
CA ILE A 133 15.29 14.15 -15.97
C ILE A 133 14.28 15.21 -15.56
N TYR A 134 13.12 15.21 -16.17
CA TYR A 134 11.97 16.01 -15.75
C TYR A 134 11.00 15.11 -14.99
N VAL A 135 10.54 15.53 -13.82
CA VAL A 135 9.60 14.78 -13.01
C VAL A 135 8.34 15.61 -12.80
N ALA A 136 7.18 15.05 -13.07
CA ALA A 136 5.91 15.74 -13.03
C ALA A 136 4.82 14.94 -12.31
N GLY A 137 3.89 15.64 -11.65
CA GLY A 137 2.73 15.07 -10.97
C GLY A 137 1.93 16.15 -10.25
N GLU A 138 0.63 15.92 -10.07
CA GLU A 138 -0.28 16.84 -9.40
C GLU A 138 -0.83 16.25 -8.10
N GLY A 139 -1.07 17.09 -7.09
CA GLY A 139 -1.60 16.69 -5.80
C GLY A 139 -0.75 15.61 -5.11
N ALA A 140 -1.35 14.49 -4.72
CA ALA A 140 -0.62 13.37 -4.10
C ALA A 140 0.42 12.75 -5.06
N SER A 141 0.14 12.71 -6.36
CA SER A 141 1.12 12.30 -7.37
C SER A 141 2.30 13.27 -7.46
N GLY A 142 2.07 14.56 -7.21
CA GLY A 142 3.12 15.57 -7.10
C GLY A 142 4.06 15.34 -5.91
N LEU A 143 3.54 14.87 -4.77
CA LEU A 143 4.36 14.51 -3.61
C LEU A 143 5.28 13.32 -3.93
N ALA A 144 4.79 12.30 -4.63
CA ALA A 144 5.60 11.18 -5.07
C ALA A 144 6.67 11.60 -6.09
N ALA A 145 6.30 12.48 -7.02
CA ALA A 145 7.22 13.09 -7.98
C ALA A 145 8.34 13.88 -7.26
N GLN A 146 7.99 14.65 -6.25
CA GLN A 146 8.95 15.40 -5.43
C GLN A 146 9.87 14.50 -4.62
N ASP A 147 9.37 13.41 -4.08
CA ASP A 147 10.21 12.43 -3.37
C ASP A 147 11.22 11.77 -4.31
N LEU A 148 10.80 11.37 -5.51
CA LEU A 148 11.72 10.85 -6.53
C LEU A 148 12.76 11.90 -6.93
N PHE A 149 12.36 13.16 -7.11
CA PHE A 149 13.28 14.27 -7.40
C PHE A 149 14.39 14.37 -6.34
N TYR A 150 14.04 14.38 -5.04
CA TYR A 150 15.04 14.43 -3.97
C TYR A 150 15.97 13.21 -3.97
N LYS A 151 15.44 12.02 -4.23
CA LYS A 151 16.25 10.78 -4.29
C LYS A 151 17.23 10.80 -5.46
N LEU A 152 16.79 11.27 -6.62
CA LEU A 152 17.62 11.35 -7.82
C LEU A 152 18.72 12.42 -7.70
N ILE A 153 18.43 13.60 -7.13
CA ILE A 153 19.46 14.61 -6.81
C ILE A 153 20.52 14.03 -5.89
N ARG A 154 20.13 13.33 -4.83
CA ARG A 154 21.06 12.71 -3.89
C ARG A 154 21.94 11.64 -4.55
N SER A 155 21.48 11.05 -5.65
CA SER A 155 22.27 10.11 -6.46
C SER A 155 23.09 10.79 -7.56
N GLY A 156 23.16 12.10 -7.56
CA GLY A 156 23.97 12.91 -8.50
C GLY A 156 23.35 13.08 -9.90
N LYS A 157 22.05 12.82 -10.06
CA LYS A 157 21.36 13.02 -11.33
C LYS A 157 20.94 14.49 -11.53
N ASN A 158 20.95 14.92 -12.79
CA ASN A 158 20.43 16.22 -13.18
C ASN A 158 18.89 16.10 -13.34
N VAL A 159 18.16 16.70 -12.40
CA VAL A 159 16.70 16.50 -12.30
C VAL A 159 15.99 17.83 -12.12
N ASN A 160 14.88 18.01 -12.81
CA ASN A 160 13.96 19.12 -12.65
C ASN A 160 12.60 18.65 -12.12
N PHE A 161 12.12 19.33 -11.08
CA PHE A 161 10.77 19.21 -10.57
C PHE A 161 10.27 20.58 -10.14
N VAL A 162 9.07 20.92 -10.53
CA VAL A 162 8.41 22.16 -10.10
C VAL A 162 6.98 21.84 -9.72
N GLN A 163 6.60 22.29 -8.53
CA GLN A 163 5.24 22.06 -8.00
C GLN A 163 4.15 22.81 -8.77
N SER A 164 4.49 23.94 -9.38
CA SER A 164 3.57 24.69 -10.23
C SER A 164 3.50 24.07 -11.62
N SER A 165 2.34 23.56 -12.00
CA SER A 165 2.12 22.94 -13.30
C SER A 165 2.36 23.89 -14.48
N HIS A 166 2.07 25.18 -14.34
CA HIS A 166 2.37 26.18 -15.37
C HIS A 166 3.87 26.31 -15.61
N ILE A 167 4.67 26.45 -14.55
CA ILE A 167 6.13 26.53 -14.66
C ILE A 167 6.73 25.21 -15.16
N ALA A 168 6.17 24.09 -14.73
CA ALA A 168 6.60 22.78 -15.19
C ALA A 168 6.36 22.60 -16.71
N LEU A 169 5.24 23.08 -17.24
CA LEU A 169 4.96 23.11 -18.68
C LEU A 169 5.97 23.95 -19.45
N GLU A 170 6.33 25.15 -18.94
CA GLU A 170 7.36 25.99 -19.53
C GLU A 170 8.74 25.28 -19.54
N GLN A 171 9.10 24.56 -18.50
CA GLN A 171 10.33 23.78 -18.48
C GLN A 171 10.31 22.64 -19.48
N VAL A 172 9.21 21.88 -19.55
CA VAL A 172 9.04 20.76 -20.48
C VAL A 172 8.95 21.26 -21.94
N ALA A 173 8.61 22.51 -22.17
CA ALA A 173 8.64 23.11 -23.53
C ALA A 173 10.03 23.01 -24.20
N ASN A 174 11.09 23.02 -23.40
CA ASN A 174 12.47 22.96 -23.87
C ASN A 174 13.09 21.52 -23.76
N ILE A 175 12.31 20.51 -23.38
CA ILE A 175 12.76 19.12 -23.34
C ILE A 175 13.21 18.66 -24.73
N ASN A 176 14.24 17.84 -24.79
CA ASN A 176 14.80 17.35 -26.04
C ASN A 176 14.96 15.81 -26.01
N LYS A 177 15.38 15.22 -27.13
CA LYS A 177 15.49 13.77 -27.31
C LYS A 177 16.48 13.06 -26.39
N GLU A 178 17.40 13.77 -25.77
CA GLU A 178 18.41 13.29 -24.82
C GLU A 178 17.90 13.28 -23.37
N ASP A 179 16.72 13.86 -23.17
CA ASP A 179 16.06 14.01 -21.89
C ASP A 179 14.95 12.98 -21.72
N ILE A 180 14.48 12.83 -20.49
CA ILE A 180 13.29 12.03 -20.18
C ILE A 180 12.30 12.82 -19.34
N LEU A 181 11.02 12.52 -19.51
CA LEU A 181 9.94 12.96 -18.64
C LEU A 181 9.37 11.77 -17.86
N ILE A 182 9.39 11.85 -16.55
CA ILE A 182 8.75 10.89 -15.65
C ILE A 182 7.46 11.51 -15.12
N VAL A 183 6.31 10.92 -15.42
CA VAL A 183 4.99 11.45 -15.07
C VAL A 183 4.30 10.56 -14.07
N PHE A 184 3.99 11.10 -12.89
CA PHE A 184 3.13 10.50 -11.91
C PHE A 184 1.69 10.97 -12.10
N SER A 185 0.81 10.08 -12.50
CA SER A 185 -0.63 10.34 -12.57
C SER A 185 -1.41 9.06 -12.35
N TYR A 186 -1.94 8.87 -11.14
CA TYR A 186 -2.63 7.63 -10.79
C TYR A 186 -3.78 7.30 -11.74
N SER A 187 -4.62 8.27 -12.07
CA SER A 187 -5.71 8.08 -13.03
C SER A 187 -5.25 8.03 -14.49
N GLY A 188 -4.10 8.67 -14.80
CA GLY A 188 -3.64 8.90 -16.16
C GLY A 188 -4.53 9.84 -16.98
N LEU A 189 -5.41 10.63 -16.30
CA LEU A 189 -6.40 11.51 -16.92
C LEU A 189 -6.18 13.00 -16.60
N THR A 190 -5.28 13.32 -15.67
CA THR A 190 -5.01 14.71 -15.25
C THR A 190 -4.44 15.50 -16.43
N GLN A 191 -5.00 16.66 -16.70
CA GLN A 191 -4.75 17.42 -17.93
C GLN A 191 -3.31 17.91 -18.04
N GLU A 192 -2.76 18.51 -16.98
CA GLU A 192 -1.41 19.08 -16.97
C GLU A 192 -0.33 18.03 -17.24
N PRO A 193 -0.28 16.88 -16.55
CA PRO A 193 0.60 15.77 -16.89
C PRO A 193 0.46 15.27 -18.33
N LEU A 194 -0.76 15.23 -18.87
CA LEU A 194 -0.98 14.84 -20.27
C LEU A 194 -0.41 15.85 -21.25
N LEU A 195 -0.55 17.15 -20.99
CA LEU A 195 0.05 18.20 -21.80
C LEU A 195 1.57 18.12 -21.80
N MET A 196 2.18 17.87 -20.62
CA MET A 196 3.63 17.66 -20.50
C MET A 196 4.09 16.44 -21.29
N ALA A 197 3.38 15.30 -21.18
CA ALA A 197 3.70 14.09 -21.94
C ALA A 197 3.60 14.32 -23.45
N LYS A 198 2.56 15.02 -23.89
CA LYS A 198 2.39 15.38 -25.30
C LYS A 198 3.52 16.30 -25.82
N GLN A 199 3.96 17.26 -25.00
CA GLN A 199 5.07 18.13 -25.37
C GLN A 199 6.39 17.36 -25.45
N ALA A 200 6.65 16.46 -24.51
CA ALA A 200 7.81 15.58 -24.54
C ALA A 200 7.85 14.72 -25.81
N GLN A 201 6.73 14.09 -26.17
CA GLN A 201 6.62 13.34 -27.43
C GLN A 201 6.91 14.20 -28.67
N LYS A 202 6.35 15.41 -28.70
CA LYS A 202 6.57 16.36 -29.82
C LYS A 202 8.05 16.67 -30.01
N ASN A 203 8.82 16.71 -28.95
CA ASN A 203 10.25 16.98 -28.93
C ASN A 203 11.11 15.72 -28.98
N ASN A 204 10.50 14.54 -29.22
CA ASN A 204 11.14 13.23 -29.26
C ASN A 204 11.82 12.80 -27.94
N ALA A 205 11.50 13.42 -26.83
CA ALA A 205 11.92 12.96 -25.50
C ALA A 205 11.14 11.72 -25.09
N LYS A 206 11.78 10.84 -24.31
CA LYS A 206 11.14 9.64 -23.80
C LYS A 206 10.24 9.94 -22.61
N VAL A 207 9.11 9.26 -22.53
CA VAL A 207 8.11 9.39 -21.47
C VAL A 207 8.01 8.10 -20.66
N VAL A 208 8.23 8.22 -19.36
CA VAL A 208 7.97 7.16 -18.39
C VAL A 208 6.73 7.52 -17.59
N ALA A 209 5.68 6.72 -17.66
CA ALA A 209 4.45 6.92 -16.88
C ALA A 209 4.41 6.04 -15.65
N VAL A 210 4.07 6.62 -14.50
CA VAL A 210 3.71 5.89 -13.27
C VAL A 210 2.21 6.06 -13.08
N THR A 211 1.43 5.00 -13.35
CA THR A 211 -0.03 5.06 -13.42
C THR A 211 -0.66 3.72 -13.04
N ARG A 212 -1.96 3.73 -12.73
CA ARG A 212 -2.69 2.50 -12.42
C ARG A 212 -2.83 1.56 -13.62
N ILE A 213 -3.18 0.30 -13.35
CA ILE A 213 -3.27 -0.76 -14.37
C ILE A 213 -4.27 -0.49 -15.51
N GLN A 214 -5.33 0.29 -15.27
CA GLN A 214 -6.36 0.60 -16.27
C GLN A 214 -5.80 1.41 -17.43
N ASP A 215 -6.41 1.24 -18.60
CA ASP A 215 -6.05 2.04 -19.77
C ASP A 215 -6.35 3.52 -19.55
N SER A 216 -5.44 4.34 -20.03
CA SER A 216 -5.53 5.80 -19.90
C SER A 216 -4.76 6.51 -21.02
N PRO A 217 -5.11 7.76 -21.32
CA PRO A 217 -4.36 8.55 -22.30
C PRO A 217 -2.86 8.64 -22.00
N LEU A 218 -2.48 8.80 -20.71
CA LEU A 218 -1.08 8.85 -20.31
C LEU A 218 -0.35 7.55 -20.63
N LYS A 219 -0.98 6.40 -20.34
CA LYS A 219 -0.40 5.09 -20.65
C LYS A 219 -0.12 4.91 -22.14
N ASN A 220 -1.01 5.43 -23.00
CA ASN A 220 -0.86 5.34 -24.44
C ASN A 220 0.21 6.31 -25.00
N MET A 221 0.58 7.34 -24.24
CA MET A 221 1.63 8.29 -24.59
C MET A 221 3.02 7.88 -24.11
N ALA A 222 3.12 6.94 -23.18
CA ALA A 222 4.38 6.60 -22.55
C ALA A 222 5.17 5.56 -23.36
N ASP A 223 6.48 5.74 -23.45
CA ASP A 223 7.42 4.74 -23.97
C ASP A 223 7.58 3.57 -22.98
N THR A 224 7.49 3.86 -21.68
CA THR A 224 7.58 2.88 -20.61
C THR A 224 6.55 3.18 -19.53
N VAL A 225 5.88 2.15 -19.02
CA VAL A 225 4.82 2.30 -18.01
C VAL A 225 5.15 1.49 -16.77
N ILE A 226 5.27 2.16 -15.64
CA ILE A 226 5.30 1.54 -14.31
C ILE A 226 3.86 1.46 -13.83
N THR A 227 3.36 0.24 -13.75
CA THR A 227 1.95 -0.01 -13.46
C THR A 227 1.73 -0.18 -11.96
N LEU A 228 0.80 0.58 -11.40
CA LEU A 228 0.38 0.51 -10.01
C LEU A 228 -0.92 -0.30 -9.87
N PRO A 229 -1.11 -1.02 -8.73
CA PRO A 229 -2.38 -1.69 -8.46
C PRO A 229 -3.54 -0.70 -8.38
N SER A 230 -4.75 -1.16 -8.71
CA SER A 230 -5.97 -0.33 -8.70
C SER A 230 -6.76 -0.54 -7.41
N ASN A 231 -6.13 -0.29 -6.27
CA ASN A 231 -6.73 -0.55 -4.95
C ASN A 231 -7.24 0.73 -4.25
N GLU A 232 -7.12 1.89 -4.87
CA GLU A 232 -7.62 3.13 -4.28
C GLU A 232 -9.14 3.16 -4.23
N LYS A 233 -9.66 3.35 -3.02
CA LYS A 233 -11.07 3.66 -2.75
C LYS A 233 -11.26 5.18 -2.77
N LEU A 234 -12.53 5.60 -2.76
CA LEU A 234 -12.94 7.01 -2.93
C LEU A 234 -12.22 8.02 -2.01
N LEU A 235 -11.77 7.61 -0.85
CA LEU A 235 -11.14 8.48 0.16
C LEU A 235 -9.61 8.42 0.21
N ARG A 236 -8.94 7.69 -0.66
CA ARG A 236 -7.48 7.70 -0.89
C ARG A 236 -6.58 7.84 0.34
N TYR A 237 -6.90 7.16 1.45
CA TYR A 237 -6.12 7.26 2.70
C TYR A 237 -4.68 6.75 2.59
N GLY A 238 -4.42 5.90 1.62
CA GLY A 238 -3.11 5.31 1.37
C GLY A 238 -2.83 5.30 -0.11
N ALA A 239 -2.67 6.48 -0.70
CA ALA A 239 -2.32 6.59 -2.12
C ALA A 239 -0.99 5.88 -2.37
N ILE A 240 -1.01 4.84 -3.20
CA ILE A 240 0.16 4.00 -3.50
C ILE A 240 1.31 4.82 -4.08
N ASN A 241 1.00 5.88 -4.82
CA ASN A 241 1.99 6.77 -5.40
C ASN A 241 2.69 7.68 -4.38
N SER A 242 2.24 7.68 -3.12
CA SER A 242 2.91 8.39 -2.02
C SER A 242 3.69 7.45 -1.08
N LEU A 243 3.74 6.17 -1.39
CA LEU A 243 4.59 5.17 -0.75
C LEU A 243 5.91 5.03 -1.51
#